data_4a2f4f49a55dcd6cffad0e0ed648dc9a
#
_entry.id   4a2f4f49a55dcd6cffad0e0ed648dc9a
#
_cell.length_a   1.000
_cell.length_b   1.000
_cell.length_c   1.000
_cell.angle_alpha   90.00
_cell.angle_beta   90.00
_cell.angle_gamma   90.00
#
_symmetry.space_group_name_H-M   'P 1'
#
loop_
_entity.id
_entity.type
_entity.pdbx_description
1 polymer ?
#
loop_
_entity_poly.entity_id
_entity_poly.type
_entity_poly.pdbx_seq_one_letter_code
_entity_poly.pdbx_strand_id
1 'polypeptide(L)'
;CSSDLFESIYGPVYYSFDAGNVHYVVTPMPGGDHAPGYTSDDVCRWLKNDLAHIRPGTPVVVFNHDLLTYEDTFIFKSKNAGSINLNEYNLKAWVYGHWHINYMKKQGDVYSVCTSSLDKGGIDHSTTAFRVMHVDSKGDFTSELRYTYLDKNICIASPAGVMASGVLPVAVNVYSSVSPVREVLYTCLADGKPVLKNKRLLQSTDWSWNGELPLSHKYVGKELTLRVTARFNNGEIAEAESNFICRTEKTVPLFSADWDNLSGNAKHSAPVSAPLNLPLQLAWTNNVGANLYMTSPLIHKGKVIVASVDEDLKGAGHVYALNGKDGTILWSCPVRNSIKNSIAVDSDIVFAQDAQGFLYAIDTETGKLCWEKQLPVNGLPALIDGLVAGEGVVYAGTGKGLCAFEARTGKQLWKNEGWGQGEGTTSTLTLGNNLLVAGAQWNALYGNDAKTGEKLWAVSDNGLRNRGASPAMHGALLYLISDKSFFILEAATGKVIVRKPLPYNVDVTSTPLLTDKEIIFGSAQKGLIALDSETLEEKWTCPVGDALVYTCPYSRQPSATIETSAVWAGDIVYVAASDGTVYGINKEDGKVVWKHATGAPMFGSVALSGNALVVSDFGGNVYLFCK
;
A
#
# COMPACT_ATOMS: atom_id res chain seq x y z
N CYS A 1 -1.33 -26.26 9.39
CA CYS A 1 -2.35 -26.83 10.30
C CYS A 1 -2.51 -28.31 9.99
N SER A 2 -2.56 -29.17 11.02
CA SER A 2 -2.80 -30.59 10.82
C SER A 2 -4.26 -30.82 10.41
N SER A 3 -4.50 -31.50 9.28
CA SER A 3 -5.83 -31.90 8.84
C SER A 3 -6.55 -32.75 9.89
N ASP A 4 -5.84 -33.62 10.57
CA ASP A 4 -6.39 -34.50 11.63
C ASP A 4 -6.92 -33.69 12.81
N LEU A 5 -6.21 -32.65 13.23
CA LEU A 5 -6.68 -31.76 14.30
C LEU A 5 -7.92 -30.98 13.86
N PHE A 6 -7.95 -30.47 12.63
CA PHE A 6 -9.11 -29.80 12.08
C PHE A 6 -10.32 -30.74 12.04
N GLU A 7 -10.15 -31.95 11.51
CA GLU A 7 -11.22 -32.96 11.42
C GLU A 7 -11.76 -33.34 12.78
N SER A 8 -10.91 -33.42 13.78
CA SER A 8 -11.33 -33.77 15.15
C SER A 8 -12.19 -32.71 15.82
N ILE A 9 -12.10 -31.45 15.39
CA ILE A 9 -12.80 -30.31 15.99
C ILE A 9 -13.98 -29.87 15.14
N TYR A 10 -13.80 -29.80 13.81
CA TYR A 10 -14.72 -29.14 12.90
C TYR A 10 -15.38 -30.10 11.88
N GLY A 11 -14.94 -31.36 11.79
CA GLY A 11 -15.41 -32.32 10.78
C GLY A 11 -14.53 -32.35 9.54
N PRO A 12 -15.02 -32.96 8.43
CA PRO A 12 -14.19 -33.27 7.26
C PRO A 12 -13.56 -32.02 6.64
N VAL A 13 -12.33 -32.14 6.14
CA VAL A 13 -11.57 -31.04 5.49
C VAL A 13 -12.07 -30.74 4.08
N TYR A 14 -12.91 -31.58 3.50
CA TYR A 14 -13.62 -31.29 2.26
C TYR A 14 -15.10 -31.63 2.42
N TYR A 15 -15.94 -30.69 2.08
CA TYR A 15 -17.40 -30.80 2.20
C TYR A 15 -18.07 -29.75 1.32
N SER A 16 -19.38 -29.88 1.15
CA SER A 16 -20.20 -28.89 0.46
C SER A 16 -21.49 -28.61 1.23
N PHE A 17 -22.10 -27.49 0.93
CA PHE A 17 -23.41 -27.13 1.46
C PHE A 17 -24.10 -26.13 0.52
N ASP A 18 -25.42 -26.11 0.59
CA ASP A 18 -26.22 -25.13 -0.13
C ASP A 18 -26.70 -24.03 0.82
N ALA A 19 -26.54 -22.77 0.38
CA ALA A 19 -27.13 -21.64 1.06
C ALA A 19 -27.75 -20.68 0.03
N GLY A 20 -29.03 -20.37 0.20
CA GLY A 20 -29.79 -19.67 -0.83
C GLY A 20 -29.83 -20.49 -2.13
N ASN A 21 -29.44 -19.87 -3.23
CA ASN A 21 -29.38 -20.53 -4.55
C ASN A 21 -27.95 -20.89 -4.97
N VAL A 22 -27.01 -20.93 -4.04
CA VAL A 22 -25.58 -21.13 -4.31
C VAL A 22 -25.11 -22.41 -3.66
N HIS A 23 -24.31 -23.19 -4.41
CA HIS A 23 -23.61 -24.35 -3.91
C HIS A 23 -22.19 -23.97 -3.49
N TYR A 24 -21.87 -24.16 -2.24
CA TYR A 24 -20.57 -23.87 -1.66
C TYR A 24 -19.77 -25.14 -1.50
N VAL A 25 -18.53 -25.13 -1.96
CA VAL A 25 -17.61 -26.27 -1.91
C VAL A 25 -16.37 -25.85 -1.13
N VAL A 26 -15.98 -26.65 -0.16
CA VAL A 26 -14.72 -26.48 0.58
C VAL A 26 -13.80 -27.63 0.20
N THR A 27 -12.60 -27.31 -0.30
CA THR A 27 -11.58 -28.30 -0.67
C THR A 27 -10.27 -27.99 0.04
N PRO A 28 -9.49 -29.01 0.46
CA PRO A 28 -8.18 -28.80 1.03
C PRO A 28 -7.16 -28.48 -0.05
N MET A 29 -6.00 -27.97 0.37
CA MET A 29 -4.82 -27.86 -0.48
C MET A 29 -4.43 -29.25 -0.99
N PRO A 30 -4.17 -29.45 -2.30
CA PRO A 30 -3.71 -30.73 -2.82
C PRO A 30 -2.42 -31.18 -2.13
N GLY A 31 -2.45 -32.37 -1.53
CA GLY A 31 -1.31 -32.95 -0.83
C GLY A 31 -1.20 -32.62 0.66
N GLY A 32 -1.94 -31.63 1.15
CA GLY A 32 -1.93 -31.21 2.56
C GLY A 32 -0.55 -30.75 3.08
N ASP A 33 -0.50 -30.22 4.30
CA ASP A 33 0.75 -29.80 4.96
C ASP A 33 1.54 -30.97 5.56
N HIS A 34 0.87 -32.04 5.93
CA HIS A 34 1.44 -33.24 6.53
C HIS A 34 0.62 -34.41 6.01
N ALA A 35 1.20 -35.58 5.83
CA ALA A 35 0.56 -36.80 5.32
C ALA A 35 -0.94 -36.92 5.72
N PRO A 36 -1.88 -36.29 4.99
CA PRO A 36 -3.29 -36.31 5.35
C PRO A 36 -3.88 -37.69 5.06
N GLY A 37 -4.97 -38.06 5.74
CA GLY A 37 -5.69 -39.31 5.51
C GLY A 37 -6.43 -39.39 4.16
N TYR A 38 -6.22 -38.42 3.24
CA TYR A 38 -6.84 -38.34 1.91
C TYR A 38 -5.81 -38.02 0.82
N THR A 39 -6.18 -38.31 -0.42
CA THR A 39 -5.36 -38.03 -1.61
C THR A 39 -6.08 -37.06 -2.56
N SER A 40 -5.35 -36.51 -3.53
CA SER A 40 -5.97 -35.75 -4.62
C SER A 40 -7.00 -36.55 -5.41
N ASP A 41 -6.83 -37.88 -5.47
CA ASP A 41 -7.77 -38.79 -6.13
C ASP A 41 -9.08 -38.89 -5.35
N ASP A 42 -9.02 -38.89 -4.01
CA ASP A 42 -10.19 -38.92 -3.14
C ASP A 42 -11.00 -37.64 -3.27
N VAL A 43 -10.34 -36.50 -3.18
CA VAL A 43 -10.97 -35.18 -3.37
C VAL A 43 -11.59 -35.07 -4.78
N CYS A 44 -10.89 -35.52 -5.83
CA CYS A 44 -11.39 -35.47 -7.20
C CYS A 44 -12.62 -36.35 -7.40
N ARG A 45 -12.63 -37.59 -6.85
CA ARG A 45 -13.80 -38.49 -6.93
C ARG A 45 -14.99 -37.91 -6.17
N TRP A 46 -14.75 -37.40 -4.96
CA TRP A 46 -15.78 -36.75 -4.16
C TRP A 46 -16.36 -35.53 -4.89
N LEU A 47 -15.51 -34.64 -5.41
CA LEU A 47 -15.92 -33.42 -6.10
C LEU A 47 -16.75 -33.72 -7.36
N LYS A 48 -16.36 -34.73 -8.16
CA LYS A 48 -17.16 -35.20 -9.29
C LYS A 48 -18.54 -35.72 -8.90
N ASN A 49 -18.60 -36.47 -7.80
CA ASN A 49 -19.86 -37.01 -7.30
C ASN A 49 -20.75 -35.90 -6.75
N ASP A 50 -20.20 -34.97 -5.98
CA ASP A 50 -20.91 -33.86 -5.38
C ASP A 50 -21.53 -32.95 -6.46
N LEU A 51 -20.71 -32.48 -7.40
CA LEU A 51 -21.17 -31.59 -8.48
C LEU A 51 -22.14 -32.26 -9.47
N ALA A 52 -22.15 -33.60 -9.57
CA ALA A 52 -23.13 -34.31 -10.37
C ALA A 52 -24.56 -34.25 -9.80
N HIS A 53 -24.72 -33.92 -8.55
CA HIS A 53 -26.03 -33.86 -7.88
C HIS A 53 -26.62 -32.44 -7.80
N ILE A 54 -25.87 -31.40 -8.18
CA ILE A 54 -26.38 -30.03 -8.22
C ILE A 54 -27.28 -29.81 -9.44
N ARG A 55 -28.25 -28.90 -9.32
CA ARG A 55 -29.10 -28.51 -10.46
C ARG A 55 -28.27 -27.79 -11.52
N PRO A 56 -28.47 -28.08 -12.83
CA PRO A 56 -27.81 -27.32 -13.87
C PRO A 56 -27.98 -25.81 -13.72
N GLY A 57 -26.89 -25.05 -13.84
CA GLY A 57 -26.91 -23.59 -13.74
C GLY A 57 -26.83 -23.05 -12.29
N THR A 58 -26.87 -23.88 -11.26
CA THR A 58 -26.61 -23.44 -9.87
C THR A 58 -25.23 -22.78 -9.79
N PRO A 59 -25.12 -21.56 -9.25
CA PRO A 59 -23.83 -20.92 -9.02
C PRO A 59 -22.98 -21.73 -8.02
N VAL A 60 -21.71 -21.91 -8.32
CA VAL A 60 -20.75 -22.62 -7.46
C VAL A 60 -19.68 -21.65 -6.97
N VAL A 61 -19.40 -21.69 -5.68
CA VAL A 61 -18.28 -20.97 -5.04
C VAL A 61 -17.40 -21.98 -4.34
N VAL A 62 -16.10 -21.98 -4.68
CA VAL A 62 -15.13 -22.90 -4.08
C VAL A 62 -14.21 -22.17 -3.12
N PHE A 63 -14.06 -22.70 -1.92
CA PHE A 63 -13.05 -22.30 -0.95
C PHE A 63 -11.91 -23.31 -0.95
N ASN A 64 -10.70 -22.82 -1.03
CA ASN A 64 -9.48 -23.64 -0.97
C ASN A 64 -8.40 -22.92 -0.16
N HIS A 65 -7.36 -23.63 0.23
CA HIS A 65 -6.22 -22.99 0.88
C HIS A 65 -5.35 -22.20 -0.11
N ASP A 66 -5.27 -22.65 -1.38
CA ASP A 66 -4.39 -22.05 -2.39
C ASP A 66 -5.11 -21.82 -3.72
N LEU A 67 -4.50 -21.05 -4.62
CA LEU A 67 -5.00 -20.83 -5.97
C LEU A 67 -4.83 -22.08 -6.83
N LEU A 68 -5.88 -22.49 -7.52
CA LEU A 68 -5.85 -23.67 -8.39
C LEU A 68 -5.06 -23.44 -9.67
N THR A 69 -5.21 -22.25 -10.28
CA THR A 69 -4.65 -21.92 -11.59
C THR A 69 -4.55 -20.41 -11.80
N TYR A 70 -3.62 -20.00 -12.66
CA TYR A 70 -3.49 -18.61 -13.15
C TYR A 70 -4.22 -18.38 -14.47
N GLU A 71 -4.68 -19.48 -15.10
CA GLU A 71 -5.40 -19.48 -16.38
C GLU A 71 -6.91 -19.27 -16.15
N ASP A 72 -7.63 -19.00 -17.24
CA ASP A 72 -9.08 -18.78 -17.19
C ASP A 72 -9.90 -20.06 -17.00
N THR A 73 -9.25 -21.23 -17.12
CA THR A 73 -9.89 -22.54 -16.99
C THR A 73 -9.48 -23.24 -15.70
N PHE A 74 -10.45 -23.45 -14.82
CA PHE A 74 -10.27 -24.07 -13.50
C PHE A 74 -10.42 -25.59 -13.60
N ILE A 75 -9.31 -26.30 -13.84
CA ILE A 75 -9.26 -27.75 -13.93
C ILE A 75 -8.61 -28.34 -12.68
N PHE A 76 -9.40 -28.98 -11.83
CA PHE A 76 -8.87 -29.78 -10.72
C PHE A 76 -8.33 -31.11 -11.26
N LYS A 77 -7.03 -31.34 -11.09
CA LYS A 77 -6.34 -32.55 -11.56
C LYS A 77 -5.97 -33.44 -10.38
N SER A 78 -6.18 -34.73 -10.52
CA SER A 78 -5.71 -35.73 -9.57
C SER A 78 -4.65 -36.64 -10.20
N LYS A 79 -4.00 -37.45 -9.39
CA LYS A 79 -2.93 -38.35 -9.84
C LYS A 79 -3.48 -39.46 -10.73
N ASN A 80 -4.55 -40.14 -10.29
CA ASN A 80 -5.10 -41.32 -10.97
C ASN A 80 -6.63 -41.26 -11.25
N ALA A 81 -7.37 -40.37 -10.54
CA ALA A 81 -8.83 -40.25 -10.73
C ALA A 81 -9.23 -39.28 -11.86
N GLY A 82 -8.25 -38.85 -12.68
CA GLY A 82 -8.45 -37.94 -13.80
C GLY A 82 -8.60 -36.48 -13.36
N SER A 83 -9.42 -35.74 -14.08
CA SER A 83 -9.64 -34.30 -13.81
C SER A 83 -11.11 -33.92 -13.87
N ILE A 84 -11.44 -32.76 -13.37
CA ILE A 84 -12.75 -32.12 -13.50
C ILE A 84 -12.56 -30.66 -13.89
N ASN A 85 -13.30 -30.21 -14.90
CA ASN A 85 -13.34 -28.82 -15.33
C ASN A 85 -14.47 -28.10 -14.58
N LEU A 86 -14.13 -27.26 -13.61
CA LEU A 86 -15.10 -26.58 -12.75
C LEU A 86 -15.89 -25.49 -13.49
N ASN A 87 -15.37 -24.95 -14.60
CA ASN A 87 -16.09 -23.97 -15.40
C ASN A 87 -17.38 -24.55 -16.01
N GLU A 88 -17.49 -25.87 -16.18
CA GLU A 88 -18.71 -26.55 -16.66
C GLU A 88 -19.85 -26.55 -15.65
N TYR A 89 -19.56 -26.20 -14.38
CA TYR A 89 -20.52 -26.20 -13.26
C TYR A 89 -20.89 -24.79 -12.78
N ASN A 90 -20.88 -23.79 -13.68
CA ASN A 90 -21.22 -22.40 -13.35
C ASN A 90 -20.38 -21.85 -12.16
N LEU A 91 -19.08 -22.12 -12.16
CA LEU A 91 -18.14 -21.59 -11.15
C LEU A 91 -18.13 -20.06 -11.19
N LYS A 92 -18.41 -19.41 -10.06
CA LYS A 92 -18.44 -17.95 -9.91
C LYS A 92 -17.21 -17.41 -9.21
N ALA A 93 -16.72 -18.13 -8.21
CA ALA A 93 -15.55 -17.70 -7.47
C ALA A 93 -14.71 -18.88 -6.97
N TRP A 94 -13.40 -18.68 -7.00
CA TRP A 94 -12.37 -19.44 -6.30
C TRP A 94 -11.78 -18.57 -5.20
N VAL A 95 -12.11 -18.88 -3.94
CA VAL A 95 -11.69 -18.11 -2.77
C VAL A 95 -10.55 -18.86 -2.09
N TYR A 96 -9.43 -18.18 -1.86
CA TYR A 96 -8.24 -18.83 -1.33
C TYR A 96 -7.46 -17.93 -0.34
N GLY A 97 -6.53 -18.51 0.40
CA GLY A 97 -5.65 -17.85 1.36
C GLY A 97 -4.18 -18.07 1.01
N HIS A 98 -3.44 -18.78 1.88
CA HIS A 98 -2.03 -19.21 1.78
C HIS A 98 -1.02 -18.04 1.76
N TRP A 99 -1.11 -17.15 0.79
CA TRP A 99 -0.16 -16.05 0.57
C TRP A 99 -0.40 -14.84 1.46
N HIS A 100 -1.53 -14.79 2.17
CA HIS A 100 -1.90 -13.67 3.04
C HIS A 100 -1.93 -12.32 2.32
N ILE A 101 -2.39 -12.29 1.08
CA ILE A 101 -2.49 -11.06 0.28
C ILE A 101 -3.96 -10.65 0.08
N ASN A 102 -4.22 -9.35 0.03
CA ASN A 102 -5.51 -8.82 -0.39
C ASN A 102 -5.46 -8.63 -1.91
N TYR A 103 -6.14 -9.51 -2.63
CA TYR A 103 -6.11 -9.51 -4.10
C TYR A 103 -7.39 -10.11 -4.67
N MET A 104 -7.90 -9.48 -5.70
CA MET A 104 -9.02 -9.99 -6.48
C MET A 104 -8.77 -9.81 -7.96
N LYS A 105 -9.08 -10.83 -8.74
CA LYS A 105 -8.95 -10.83 -10.20
C LYS A 105 -10.13 -11.56 -10.82
N LYS A 106 -10.56 -11.16 -12.00
CA LYS A 106 -11.48 -11.92 -12.83
C LYS A 106 -10.68 -12.73 -13.86
N GLN A 107 -10.83 -14.05 -13.85
CA GLN A 107 -10.22 -15.01 -14.77
C GLN A 107 -11.34 -15.64 -15.60
N GLY A 108 -11.50 -15.20 -16.87
CA GLY A 108 -12.71 -15.49 -17.63
C GLY A 108 -13.96 -14.97 -16.92
N ASP A 109 -14.86 -15.87 -16.55
CA ASP A 109 -16.08 -15.55 -15.78
C ASP A 109 -15.96 -15.83 -14.27
N VAL A 110 -14.81 -16.28 -13.80
CA VAL A 110 -14.56 -16.70 -12.42
C VAL A 110 -13.78 -15.62 -11.66
N TYR A 111 -14.22 -15.27 -10.46
CA TYR A 111 -13.47 -14.42 -9.55
C TYR A 111 -12.46 -15.24 -8.74
N SER A 112 -11.19 -14.93 -8.85
CA SER A 112 -10.14 -15.41 -7.94
C SER A 112 -9.96 -14.39 -6.81
N VAL A 113 -10.21 -14.83 -5.57
CA VAL A 113 -10.26 -13.95 -4.40
C VAL A 113 -9.32 -14.44 -3.34
N CYS A 114 -8.25 -13.69 -3.07
CA CYS A 114 -7.34 -13.93 -1.95
C CYS A 114 -7.57 -12.90 -0.84
N THR A 115 -7.42 -13.35 0.40
CA THR A 115 -7.55 -12.47 1.57
C THR A 115 -6.34 -12.63 2.47
N SER A 116 -5.88 -11.53 3.05
CA SER A 116 -4.81 -11.50 4.04
C SER A 116 -5.21 -12.22 5.34
N SER A 117 -4.23 -12.42 6.22
CA SER A 117 -4.46 -12.99 7.55
C SER A 117 -5.24 -12.00 8.43
N LEU A 118 -5.97 -12.55 9.42
CA LEU A 118 -6.72 -11.75 10.39
C LEU A 118 -5.82 -11.07 11.43
N ASP A 119 -4.64 -11.62 11.70
CA ASP A 119 -3.82 -11.30 12.89
C ASP A 119 -2.43 -10.74 12.59
N LYS A 120 -2.02 -10.68 11.33
CA LYS A 120 -0.72 -10.18 10.87
C LYS A 120 -0.78 -9.74 9.42
N GLY A 121 0.13 -8.87 9.01
CA GLY A 121 0.23 -8.43 7.62
C GLY A 121 0.60 -9.54 6.64
N GLY A 122 0.31 -9.30 5.39
CA GLY A 122 0.62 -10.18 4.26
C GLY A 122 2.08 -10.14 3.83
N ILE A 123 2.47 -11.08 2.99
CA ILE A 123 3.83 -11.11 2.42
C ILE A 123 4.10 -9.96 1.44
N ASP A 124 3.03 -9.34 0.92
CA ASP A 124 3.04 -8.12 0.12
C ASP A 124 2.72 -6.88 0.97
N HIS A 125 2.83 -6.98 2.29
CA HIS A 125 2.41 -5.98 3.26
C HIS A 125 0.90 -5.67 3.25
N SER A 126 0.06 -6.51 2.61
CA SER A 126 -1.40 -6.39 2.72
C SER A 126 -1.86 -6.29 4.16
N THR A 127 -2.82 -5.41 4.39
CA THR A 127 -3.41 -5.19 5.72
C THR A 127 -4.12 -6.41 6.24
N THR A 128 -4.14 -6.59 7.57
CA THR A 128 -5.01 -7.57 8.24
C THR A 128 -6.46 -7.32 7.87
N ALA A 129 -7.13 -8.33 7.34
CA ALA A 129 -8.47 -8.17 6.79
C ALA A 129 -9.29 -9.45 6.80
N PHE A 130 -10.59 -9.30 6.62
CA PHE A 130 -11.53 -10.33 6.21
C PHE A 130 -12.42 -9.81 5.09
N ARG A 131 -13.12 -10.70 4.39
CA ARG A 131 -14.05 -10.32 3.33
C ARG A 131 -15.48 -10.66 3.68
N VAL A 132 -16.39 -9.75 3.35
CA VAL A 132 -17.82 -10.01 3.29
C VAL A 132 -18.18 -10.20 1.83
N MET A 133 -18.60 -11.42 1.48
CA MET A 133 -18.95 -11.77 0.10
C MET A 133 -20.46 -11.83 -0.04
N HIS A 134 -20.97 -11.25 -1.12
CA HIS A 134 -22.37 -11.27 -1.48
C HIS A 134 -22.53 -12.00 -2.81
N VAL A 135 -23.40 -13.00 -2.84
CA VAL A 135 -23.80 -13.70 -4.05
C VAL A 135 -25.32 -13.55 -4.17
N ASP A 136 -25.77 -12.93 -5.25
CA ASP A 136 -27.20 -12.73 -5.46
C ASP A 136 -27.87 -13.99 -6.03
N SER A 137 -29.20 -13.93 -6.22
CA SER A 137 -29.98 -15.06 -6.76
C SER A 137 -29.62 -15.45 -8.21
N LYS A 138 -28.88 -14.60 -8.93
CA LYS A 138 -28.38 -14.87 -10.30
C LYS A 138 -26.95 -15.40 -10.28
N GLY A 139 -26.30 -15.41 -9.10
CA GLY A 139 -24.91 -15.78 -8.93
C GLY A 139 -23.94 -14.63 -9.20
N ASP A 140 -24.43 -13.40 -9.28
CA ASP A 140 -23.55 -12.24 -9.36
C ASP A 140 -22.81 -12.08 -8.03
N PHE A 141 -21.48 -11.95 -8.13
CA PHE A 141 -20.57 -11.96 -6.99
C PHE A 141 -20.01 -10.56 -6.75
N THR A 142 -20.09 -10.10 -5.50
CA THR A 142 -19.40 -8.89 -5.03
C THR A 142 -18.68 -9.16 -3.72
N SER A 143 -17.63 -8.40 -3.46
CA SER A 143 -16.80 -8.49 -2.27
C SER A 143 -16.66 -7.13 -1.60
N GLU A 144 -16.57 -7.13 -0.28
CA GLU A 144 -16.21 -6.00 0.55
C GLU A 144 -15.06 -6.42 1.46
N LEU A 145 -13.90 -5.80 1.30
CA LEU A 145 -12.75 -6.00 2.16
C LEU A 145 -12.94 -5.18 3.45
N ARG A 146 -12.74 -5.81 4.61
CA ARG A 146 -12.82 -5.17 5.91
C ARG A 146 -11.55 -5.41 6.72
N TYR A 147 -11.04 -4.34 7.31
CA TYR A 147 -9.82 -4.35 8.14
C TYR A 147 -10.16 -4.72 9.57
N THR A 148 -9.26 -5.48 10.21
CA THR A 148 -9.47 -6.00 11.56
C THR A 148 -9.00 -5.02 12.65
N TYR A 149 -9.46 -5.22 13.88
CA TYR A 149 -8.99 -4.59 15.12
C TYR A 149 -9.28 -3.10 15.30
N LEU A 150 -10.13 -2.51 14.49
CA LEU A 150 -10.56 -1.13 14.66
C LEU A 150 -11.97 -1.06 15.24
N ASP A 151 -12.12 -0.42 16.37
CA ASP A 151 -13.41 -0.10 16.96
C ASP A 151 -13.61 1.40 17.04
N LYS A 152 -14.57 1.90 16.26
CA LYS A 152 -15.02 3.30 16.25
C LYS A 152 -13.89 4.34 16.14
N ASN A 153 -12.91 4.08 15.28
CA ASN A 153 -11.88 5.07 14.97
C ASN A 153 -12.53 6.30 14.31
N ILE A 154 -12.27 7.49 14.83
CA ILE A 154 -12.72 8.77 14.27
C ILE A 154 -11.67 9.85 14.50
N CYS A 155 -11.31 10.56 13.42
CA CYS A 155 -10.38 11.67 13.49
C CYS A 155 -10.75 12.76 12.47
N ILE A 156 -10.64 14.02 12.87
CA ILE A 156 -10.79 15.19 12.00
C ILE A 156 -9.41 15.57 11.49
N ALA A 157 -9.12 15.25 10.24
CA ALA A 157 -7.87 15.61 9.57
C ALA A 157 -7.85 17.08 9.13
N SER A 158 -9.01 17.63 8.79
CA SER A 158 -9.21 19.03 8.41
C SER A 158 -10.61 19.50 8.78
N PRO A 159 -10.78 20.75 9.26
CA PRO A 159 -9.76 21.74 9.60
C PRO A 159 -9.05 21.45 10.91
N ALA A 160 -7.77 21.82 10.98
CA ALA A 160 -6.94 21.70 12.20
C ALA A 160 -5.85 22.79 12.21
N GLY A 161 -5.42 23.20 13.40
CA GLY A 161 -4.34 24.18 13.58
C GLY A 161 -4.72 25.58 13.05
N VAL A 162 -4.04 26.07 12.02
CA VAL A 162 -4.29 27.37 11.41
C VAL A 162 -4.75 27.19 9.97
N MET A 163 -5.92 27.75 9.65
CA MET A 163 -6.56 27.63 8.34
C MET A 163 -6.82 29.02 7.74
N ALA A 164 -6.70 29.15 6.41
CA ALA A 164 -7.07 30.38 5.73
C ALA A 164 -8.60 30.54 5.71
N SER A 165 -9.11 31.78 5.79
CA SER A 165 -10.55 32.07 5.62
C SER A 165 -11.05 31.75 4.21
N GLY A 166 -12.34 31.44 4.09
CA GLY A 166 -12.99 31.09 2.83
C GLY A 166 -13.72 29.77 2.93
N VAL A 167 -13.66 28.95 1.88
CA VAL A 167 -14.19 27.60 1.90
C VAL A 167 -13.07 26.65 2.33
N LEU A 168 -13.24 26.06 3.53
CA LEU A 168 -12.26 25.12 4.08
C LEU A 168 -12.65 23.68 3.71
N PRO A 169 -11.71 22.82 3.35
CA PRO A 169 -11.96 21.39 3.22
C PRO A 169 -12.25 20.80 4.61
N VAL A 170 -13.29 19.99 4.71
CA VAL A 170 -13.56 19.13 5.86
C VAL A 170 -13.21 17.71 5.46
N ALA A 171 -12.23 17.13 6.11
CA ALA A 171 -11.81 15.75 5.91
C ALA A 171 -11.85 15.02 7.25
N VAL A 172 -12.63 13.94 7.32
CA VAL A 172 -12.83 13.13 8.51
C VAL A 172 -12.63 11.68 8.14
N ASN A 173 -11.72 11.01 8.82
CA ASN A 173 -11.54 9.57 8.69
C ASN A 173 -12.29 8.87 9.82
N VAL A 174 -13.17 7.95 9.44
CA VAL A 174 -14.00 7.16 10.36
C VAL A 174 -14.04 5.72 9.88
N TYR A 175 -13.71 4.79 10.77
CA TYR A 175 -13.75 3.36 10.45
C TYR A 175 -14.12 2.51 11.66
N SER A 176 -14.82 1.40 11.41
CA SER A 176 -15.04 0.33 12.39
C SER A 176 -15.05 -1.03 11.67
N SER A 177 -14.29 -1.97 12.19
CA SER A 177 -14.30 -3.38 11.73
C SER A 177 -15.66 -4.06 11.99
N VAL A 178 -16.36 -3.62 13.02
CA VAL A 178 -17.60 -4.27 13.51
C VAL A 178 -18.82 -3.85 12.70
N SER A 179 -18.94 -2.55 12.40
CA SER A 179 -20.15 -2.01 11.76
C SER A 179 -19.82 -0.88 10.80
N PRO A 180 -20.32 -0.94 9.55
CA PRO A 180 -20.14 0.17 8.59
C PRO A 180 -20.69 1.49 9.11
N VAL A 181 -20.07 2.57 8.69
CA VAL A 181 -20.51 3.94 8.98
C VAL A 181 -21.70 4.28 8.09
N ARG A 182 -22.82 4.71 8.70
CA ARG A 182 -24.06 5.08 8.00
C ARG A 182 -24.09 6.53 7.55
N GLU A 183 -23.63 7.43 8.43
CA GLU A 183 -23.58 8.87 8.16
C GLU A 183 -22.57 9.56 9.07
N VAL A 184 -22.02 10.67 8.57
CA VAL A 184 -21.16 11.58 9.35
C VAL A 184 -21.69 13.00 9.22
N LEU A 185 -21.94 13.64 10.37
CA LEU A 185 -22.44 15.00 10.47
C LEU A 185 -21.40 15.88 11.17
N TYR A 186 -21.36 17.16 10.78
CA TYR A 186 -20.51 18.12 11.48
C TYR A 186 -21.26 19.40 11.85
N THR A 187 -20.77 20.03 12.91
CA THR A 187 -21.21 21.34 13.42
C THR A 187 -19.97 22.19 13.67
N CYS A 188 -19.94 23.40 13.14
CA CYS A 188 -18.90 24.37 13.45
C CYS A 188 -19.39 25.37 14.49
N LEU A 189 -18.60 25.63 15.51
CA LEU A 189 -18.89 26.54 16.61
C LEU A 189 -17.89 27.69 16.65
N ALA A 190 -18.35 28.89 16.98
CA ALA A 190 -17.53 30.04 17.35
C ALA A 190 -18.06 30.58 18.69
N ASP A 191 -17.19 30.75 19.67
CA ASP A 191 -17.58 31.17 21.02
C ASP A 191 -18.73 30.32 21.61
N GLY A 192 -18.70 28.99 21.35
CA GLY A 192 -19.72 28.03 21.78
C GLY A 192 -21.07 28.13 21.02
N LYS A 193 -21.22 29.04 20.06
CA LYS A 193 -22.44 29.21 19.26
C LYS A 193 -22.28 28.60 17.87
N PRO A 194 -23.32 27.89 17.35
CA PRO A 194 -23.23 27.29 16.03
C PRO A 194 -23.12 28.34 14.92
N VAL A 195 -22.06 28.23 14.11
CA VAL A 195 -21.85 28.92 12.84
C VAL A 195 -22.54 28.15 11.71
N LEU A 196 -22.40 26.84 11.76
CA LEU A 196 -23.00 25.87 10.86
C LEU A 196 -23.41 24.64 11.68
N LYS A 197 -24.60 24.09 11.45
CA LYS A 197 -25.13 23.01 12.29
C LYS A 197 -25.55 21.79 11.46
N ASN A 198 -25.17 20.61 11.92
CA ASN A 198 -25.62 19.30 11.41
C ASN A 198 -25.51 19.17 9.88
N LYS A 199 -24.40 19.58 9.30
CA LYS A 199 -24.11 19.36 7.88
C LYS A 199 -23.58 17.96 7.66
N ARG A 200 -24.07 17.31 6.60
CA ARG A 200 -23.66 15.97 6.23
C ARG A 200 -22.38 16.01 5.40
N LEU A 201 -21.43 15.15 5.74
CA LEU A 201 -20.29 14.83 4.90
C LEU A 201 -20.66 13.73 3.88
N LEU A 202 -19.99 13.73 2.74
CA LEU A 202 -20.11 12.69 1.72
C LEU A 202 -19.04 11.63 1.93
N GLN A 203 -19.41 10.37 1.81
CA GLN A 203 -18.47 9.28 1.84
C GLN A 203 -17.68 9.24 0.53
N SER A 204 -16.36 9.38 0.63
CA SER A 204 -15.44 9.31 -0.53
C SER A 204 -14.84 7.92 -0.68
N THR A 205 -14.49 7.28 0.44
CA THR A 205 -14.00 5.90 0.50
C THR A 205 -14.64 5.19 1.71
N ASP A 206 -14.29 3.94 1.95
CA ASP A 206 -14.69 3.22 3.17
C ASP A 206 -14.16 3.84 4.47
N TRP A 207 -13.09 4.64 4.40
CA TRP A 207 -12.48 5.37 5.52
C TRP A 207 -12.88 6.83 5.60
N SER A 208 -13.00 7.52 4.46
CA SER A 208 -12.98 8.98 4.41
C SER A 208 -14.34 9.58 4.08
N TRP A 209 -14.68 10.64 4.82
CA TRP A 209 -15.86 11.46 4.69
C TRP A 209 -15.47 12.92 4.49
N ASN A 210 -15.88 13.54 3.39
CA ASN A 210 -15.39 14.84 2.96
C ASN A 210 -16.54 15.82 2.73
N GLY A 211 -16.22 17.10 2.87
CA GLY A 211 -17.15 18.21 2.65
C GLY A 211 -16.45 19.56 2.73
N GLU A 212 -17.26 20.60 2.78
CA GLU A 212 -16.79 21.99 2.78
C GLU A 212 -17.40 22.79 3.93
N LEU A 213 -16.58 23.60 4.57
CA LEU A 213 -16.96 24.54 5.61
C LEU A 213 -16.78 25.98 5.10
N PRO A 214 -17.81 26.66 4.61
CA PRO A 214 -17.72 28.06 4.23
C PRO A 214 -17.64 28.96 5.46
N LEU A 215 -16.54 29.70 5.59
CA LEU A 215 -16.30 30.64 6.68
C LEU A 215 -16.18 32.08 6.18
N SER A 216 -17.00 32.96 6.72
CA SER A 216 -16.93 34.40 6.49
C SER A 216 -15.70 35.02 7.15
N HIS A 217 -15.15 36.09 6.54
CA HIS A 217 -14.04 36.89 7.09
C HIS A 217 -14.25 37.40 8.53
N LYS A 218 -15.49 37.51 9.01
CA LYS A 218 -15.81 37.91 10.39
C LYS A 218 -15.25 36.96 11.46
N TYR A 219 -14.84 35.75 11.06
CA TYR A 219 -14.21 34.74 11.94
C TYR A 219 -12.69 34.77 11.93
N VAL A 220 -12.08 35.67 11.16
CA VAL A 220 -10.63 35.86 11.17
C VAL A 220 -10.15 36.27 12.56
N GLY A 221 -9.09 35.63 13.04
CA GLY A 221 -8.54 35.80 14.38
C GLY A 221 -9.29 35.06 15.49
N LYS A 222 -10.39 34.40 15.17
CA LYS A 222 -11.16 33.61 16.15
C LYS A 222 -10.73 32.16 16.17
N GLU A 223 -10.81 31.58 17.36
CA GLU A 223 -10.76 30.14 17.53
C GLU A 223 -12.17 29.55 17.26
N LEU A 224 -12.18 28.49 16.46
CA LEU A 224 -13.40 27.77 16.10
C LEU A 224 -13.24 26.30 16.49
N THR A 225 -14.37 25.65 16.78
CA THR A 225 -14.42 24.22 17.07
C THR A 225 -15.26 23.53 16.00
N LEU A 226 -14.68 22.53 15.34
CA LEU A 226 -15.44 21.57 14.54
C LEU A 226 -15.78 20.35 15.40
N ARG A 227 -17.07 20.08 15.56
CA ARG A 227 -17.58 18.87 16.20
C ARG A 227 -18.14 17.94 15.15
N VAL A 228 -17.74 16.68 15.16
CA VAL A 228 -18.18 15.65 14.23
C VAL A 228 -18.86 14.52 14.99
N THR A 229 -19.96 14.03 14.44
CA THR A 229 -20.72 12.87 14.96
C THR A 229 -20.84 11.85 13.84
N ALA A 230 -20.29 10.66 14.01
CA ALA A 230 -20.45 9.51 13.12
C ALA A 230 -21.45 8.52 13.71
N ARG A 231 -22.36 8.00 12.87
CA ARG A 231 -23.36 6.99 13.25
C ARG A 231 -23.11 5.71 12.46
N PHE A 232 -23.08 4.60 13.15
CA PHE A 232 -22.85 3.27 12.58
C PHE A 232 -24.17 2.53 12.33
N ASN A 233 -24.14 1.51 11.49
CA ASN A 233 -25.34 0.72 11.15
C ASN A 233 -25.95 -0.02 12.35
N ASN A 234 -25.12 -0.38 13.33
CA ASN A 234 -25.58 -1.01 14.58
C ASN A 234 -26.20 -0.03 15.59
N GLY A 235 -26.31 1.26 15.23
CA GLY A 235 -26.86 2.31 16.08
C GLY A 235 -25.85 3.02 17.01
N GLU A 236 -24.61 2.55 17.07
CA GLU A 236 -23.56 3.21 17.85
C GLU A 236 -23.16 4.56 17.25
N ILE A 237 -22.54 5.39 18.10
CA ILE A 237 -22.11 6.75 17.77
C ILE A 237 -20.64 6.91 18.20
N ALA A 238 -19.86 7.61 17.36
CA ALA A 238 -18.54 8.15 17.71
C ALA A 238 -18.53 9.66 17.49
N GLU A 239 -17.79 10.39 18.32
CA GLU A 239 -17.66 11.83 18.24
C GLU A 239 -16.22 12.26 18.29
N ALA A 240 -15.89 13.36 17.59
CA ALA A 240 -14.58 14.00 17.64
C ALA A 240 -14.72 15.52 17.58
N GLU A 241 -13.76 16.22 18.14
CA GLU A 241 -13.66 17.69 18.08
C GLU A 241 -12.26 18.10 17.61
N SER A 242 -12.19 19.16 16.82
CA SER A 242 -10.95 19.82 16.41
C SER A 242 -11.09 21.32 16.59
N ASN A 243 -10.11 21.94 17.24
CA ASN A 243 -9.99 23.37 17.34
C ASN A 243 -9.05 23.91 16.28
N PHE A 244 -9.42 25.03 15.65
CA PHE A 244 -8.60 25.68 14.64
C PHE A 244 -8.79 27.20 14.67
N ILE A 245 -7.76 27.92 14.19
CA ILE A 245 -7.78 29.39 14.10
C ILE A 245 -7.90 29.80 12.64
N CYS A 246 -8.83 30.70 12.34
CA CYS A 246 -9.02 31.24 11.00
C CYS A 246 -8.10 32.47 10.77
N ARG A 247 -7.35 32.51 9.65
CA ARG A 247 -6.52 33.65 9.22
C ARG A 247 -6.91 34.10 7.82
N THR A 248 -6.51 35.31 7.44
CA THR A 248 -6.69 35.83 6.06
C THR A 248 -5.69 35.28 5.07
N GLU A 249 -4.47 35.06 5.52
CA GLU A 249 -3.36 34.66 4.66
C GLU A 249 -3.45 33.18 4.31
N LYS A 250 -3.33 32.87 3.02
CA LYS A 250 -3.18 31.51 2.52
C LYS A 250 -1.71 31.14 2.52
N THR A 251 -1.44 29.96 3.00
CA THR A 251 -0.13 29.32 2.84
C THR A 251 0.05 28.93 1.37
N VAL A 252 1.17 29.30 0.76
CA VAL A 252 1.43 29.05 -0.67
C VAL A 252 2.53 28.03 -0.81
N PRO A 253 2.25 26.86 -1.41
CA PRO A 253 3.27 25.88 -1.72
C PRO A 253 4.26 26.39 -2.76
N LEU A 254 5.54 26.16 -2.52
CA LEU A 254 6.65 26.47 -3.42
C LEU A 254 7.42 25.19 -3.71
N PHE A 255 7.52 24.83 -4.97
CA PHE A 255 8.27 23.66 -5.42
C PHE A 255 9.60 24.12 -6.01
N SER A 256 10.71 23.55 -5.53
CA SER A 256 12.07 23.91 -5.97
C SER A 256 12.71 22.85 -6.86
N ALA A 257 12.28 21.60 -6.72
CA ALA A 257 12.77 20.46 -7.49
C ALA A 257 11.67 19.42 -7.64
N ASP A 258 11.79 18.58 -8.65
CA ASP A 258 10.92 17.44 -8.84
C ASP A 258 11.29 16.31 -7.86
N TRP A 259 10.32 15.44 -7.55
CA TRP A 259 10.41 14.28 -6.70
C TRP A 259 9.87 13.08 -7.48
N ASP A 260 10.71 12.56 -8.40
CA ASP A 260 10.27 11.72 -9.52
C ASP A 260 10.28 10.22 -9.26
N ASN A 261 10.87 9.78 -8.17
CA ASN A 261 10.92 8.37 -7.76
C ASN A 261 10.73 8.24 -6.24
N LEU A 262 10.64 7.03 -5.73
CA LEU A 262 10.65 6.76 -4.29
C LEU A 262 11.85 7.48 -3.63
N SER A 263 11.60 8.12 -2.50
CA SER A 263 12.61 8.93 -1.80
C SER A 263 13.30 9.96 -2.70
N GLY A 264 12.58 10.50 -3.70
CA GLY A 264 12.93 11.66 -4.50
C GLY A 264 13.79 11.40 -5.73
N ASN A 265 14.47 10.28 -5.84
CA ASN A 265 15.29 9.96 -7.01
C ASN A 265 15.51 8.45 -7.17
N ALA A 266 16.04 8.05 -8.32
CA ALA A 266 16.24 6.65 -8.68
C ALA A 266 17.23 5.87 -7.77
N LYS A 267 18.04 6.58 -6.97
CA LYS A 267 18.96 6.00 -5.97
C LYS A 267 18.28 5.83 -4.61
N HIS A 268 17.09 6.34 -4.42
CA HIS A 268 16.37 6.42 -3.15
C HIS A 268 17.17 7.13 -2.05
N SER A 269 17.91 8.17 -2.41
CA SER A 269 18.85 8.84 -1.50
C SER A 269 18.27 10.04 -0.77
N ALA A 270 16.99 10.35 -0.97
CA ALA A 270 16.27 11.46 -0.35
C ALA A 270 17.09 12.78 -0.34
N PRO A 271 17.12 13.51 -1.46
CA PRO A 271 17.98 14.68 -1.58
C PRO A 271 17.69 15.70 -0.49
N VAL A 272 18.77 16.31 0.03
CA VAL A 272 18.68 17.30 1.11
C VAL A 272 17.84 18.49 0.66
N SER A 273 16.89 18.88 1.48
CA SER A 273 16.05 20.04 1.26
C SER A 273 16.38 21.19 2.22
N ALA A 274 16.08 22.41 1.82
CA ALA A 274 16.18 23.57 2.70
C ALA A 274 15.28 23.38 3.94
N PRO A 275 15.66 23.92 5.11
CA PRO A 275 14.86 23.81 6.33
C PRO A 275 13.41 24.28 6.11
N LEU A 276 12.45 23.49 6.58
CA LEU A 276 11.06 23.92 6.65
C LEU A 276 10.82 24.68 7.96
N ASN A 277 10.16 25.82 7.86
CA ASN A 277 9.78 26.58 9.04
C ASN A 277 8.61 25.94 9.78
N LEU A 278 8.76 25.63 11.06
CA LEU A 278 7.69 25.10 11.91
C LEU A 278 6.85 26.22 12.58
N PRO A 279 5.62 25.95 12.96
CA PRO A 279 4.84 24.75 12.63
C PRO A 279 4.37 24.76 11.18
N LEU A 280 4.38 23.59 10.52
CA LEU A 280 3.78 23.45 9.21
C LEU A 280 2.25 23.60 9.31
N GLN A 281 1.66 24.17 8.29
CA GLN A 281 0.21 24.37 8.17
C GLN A 281 -0.32 23.57 6.98
N LEU A 282 -1.54 23.07 7.10
CA LEU A 282 -2.23 22.42 6.00
C LEU A 282 -2.62 23.48 4.96
N ALA A 283 -1.96 23.45 3.80
CA ALA A 283 -2.28 24.33 2.69
C ALA A 283 -3.56 23.86 1.95
N TRP A 284 -3.65 22.58 1.71
CA TRP A 284 -4.83 21.94 1.14
C TRP A 284 -4.88 20.44 1.46
N THR A 285 -6.07 19.87 1.38
CA THR A 285 -6.31 18.42 1.29
C THR A 285 -7.40 18.15 0.29
N ASN A 286 -7.27 17.05 -0.45
CA ASN A 286 -8.30 16.56 -1.35
C ASN A 286 -8.33 15.03 -1.34
N ASN A 287 -9.52 14.45 -1.52
CA ASN A 287 -9.71 13.01 -1.61
C ASN A 287 -9.83 12.60 -3.07
N VAL A 288 -9.11 11.55 -3.48
CA VAL A 288 -9.15 11.06 -4.87
C VAL A 288 -10.30 10.08 -5.15
N GLY A 289 -11.10 9.72 -4.14
CA GLY A 289 -12.24 8.82 -4.27
C GLY A 289 -11.88 7.33 -4.28
N ALA A 290 -10.63 6.99 -3.94
CA ALA A 290 -10.13 5.63 -3.88
C ALA A 290 -9.02 5.51 -2.83
N ASN A 291 -8.83 4.31 -2.27
CA ASN A 291 -7.81 4.08 -1.25
C ASN A 291 -6.41 4.20 -1.84
N LEU A 292 -5.51 4.91 -1.13
CA LEU A 292 -4.10 5.05 -1.47
C LEU A 292 -3.27 4.14 -0.54
N TYR A 293 -2.44 3.29 -1.13
CA TYR A 293 -1.71 2.28 -0.36
C TYR A 293 -0.21 2.61 -0.24
N MET A 294 0.68 1.76 -0.70
CA MET A 294 2.13 1.96 -0.60
C MET A 294 2.71 2.86 -1.69
N THR A 295 1.89 3.37 -2.59
CA THR A 295 2.32 4.33 -3.59
C THR A 295 2.68 5.66 -2.94
N SER A 296 3.96 6.01 -2.99
CA SER A 296 4.44 7.30 -2.50
C SER A 296 4.03 8.42 -3.44
N PRO A 297 3.55 9.57 -2.94
CA PRO A 297 3.31 10.74 -3.78
C PRO A 297 4.58 11.16 -4.52
N LEU A 298 4.44 11.52 -5.80
CA LEU A 298 5.49 12.17 -6.57
C LEU A 298 5.16 13.65 -6.77
N ILE A 299 6.19 14.47 -6.96
CA ILE A 299 6.05 15.89 -7.30
C ILE A 299 6.77 16.12 -8.61
N HIS A 300 6.02 16.51 -9.65
CA HIS A 300 6.60 16.78 -10.97
C HIS A 300 6.00 18.04 -11.57
N LYS A 301 6.85 19.02 -11.87
CA LYS A 301 6.45 20.32 -12.46
C LYS A 301 5.25 20.97 -11.74
N GLY A 302 5.28 20.94 -10.40
CA GLY A 302 4.23 21.52 -9.54
C GLY A 302 2.91 20.73 -9.49
N LYS A 303 2.88 19.49 -9.99
CA LYS A 303 1.78 18.55 -9.84
C LYS A 303 2.14 17.52 -8.77
N VAL A 304 1.15 17.04 -8.03
CA VAL A 304 1.27 15.90 -7.13
C VAL A 304 0.64 14.70 -7.81
N ILE A 305 1.40 13.61 -7.95
CA ILE A 305 0.95 12.39 -8.63
C ILE A 305 0.86 11.25 -7.61
N VAL A 306 -0.29 10.56 -7.60
CA VAL A 306 -0.57 9.41 -6.72
C VAL A 306 -1.27 8.31 -7.50
N ALA A 307 -1.27 7.08 -6.97
CA ALA A 307 -2.02 5.97 -7.56
C ALA A 307 -2.77 5.17 -6.50
N SER A 308 -3.91 4.61 -6.88
CA SER A 308 -4.85 3.95 -5.99
C SER A 308 -4.87 2.44 -6.12
N VAL A 309 -5.46 1.78 -5.13
CA VAL A 309 -5.75 0.36 -5.13
C VAL A 309 -7.22 0.08 -5.41
N ASP A 310 -7.50 -1.10 -5.96
CA ASP A 310 -8.83 -1.64 -6.21
C ASP A 310 -8.88 -3.12 -5.81
N GLU A 311 -8.96 -3.38 -4.53
CA GLU A 311 -8.89 -4.74 -3.99
C GLU A 311 -10.22 -5.50 -4.08
N ASP A 312 -11.29 -4.84 -4.53
CA ASP A 312 -12.63 -5.40 -4.70
C ASP A 312 -13.14 -5.35 -6.16
N LEU A 313 -12.28 -4.96 -7.13
CA LEU A 313 -12.62 -4.80 -8.55
C LEU A 313 -13.84 -3.88 -8.80
N LYS A 314 -13.87 -2.74 -8.10
CA LYS A 314 -14.93 -1.73 -8.24
C LYS A 314 -14.63 -0.64 -9.26
N GLY A 315 -13.51 -0.76 -9.99
CA GLY A 315 -13.02 0.26 -10.92
C GLY A 315 -12.34 1.45 -10.23
N ALA A 316 -11.78 1.23 -9.02
CA ALA A 316 -11.13 2.26 -8.23
C ALA A 316 -9.62 2.43 -8.53
N GLY A 317 -9.03 1.55 -9.36
CA GLY A 317 -7.62 1.60 -9.76
C GLY A 317 -7.37 2.74 -10.75
N HIS A 318 -6.62 3.75 -10.33
CA HIS A 318 -6.27 4.91 -11.15
C HIS A 318 -4.90 5.47 -10.81
N VAL A 319 -4.31 6.19 -11.75
CA VAL A 319 -3.25 7.19 -11.49
C VAL A 319 -3.88 8.57 -11.57
N TYR A 320 -3.58 9.43 -10.60
CA TYR A 320 -4.13 10.79 -10.50
C TYR A 320 -3.02 11.81 -10.52
N ALA A 321 -3.28 12.98 -11.12
CA ALA A 321 -2.49 14.18 -10.86
C ALA A 321 -3.36 15.27 -10.25
N LEU A 322 -2.82 15.87 -9.19
CA LEU A 322 -3.42 16.99 -8.49
C LEU A 322 -2.58 18.26 -8.72
N ASN A 323 -3.24 19.41 -8.79
CA ASN A 323 -2.57 20.69 -8.80
C ASN A 323 -1.86 20.92 -7.45
N GLY A 324 -0.56 21.07 -7.46
CA GLY A 324 0.21 21.28 -6.24
C GLY A 324 -0.15 22.54 -5.46
N LYS A 325 -0.77 23.56 -6.10
CA LYS A 325 -1.14 24.82 -5.44
C LYS A 325 -2.39 24.72 -4.59
N ASP A 326 -3.38 23.93 -5.03
CA ASP A 326 -4.71 23.92 -4.41
C ASP A 326 -5.32 22.50 -4.23
N GLY A 327 -4.63 21.46 -4.69
CA GLY A 327 -5.05 20.07 -4.57
C GLY A 327 -6.16 19.65 -5.53
N THR A 328 -6.59 20.47 -6.47
CA THR A 328 -7.62 20.10 -7.45
C THR A 328 -7.13 18.97 -8.35
N ILE A 329 -7.96 17.97 -8.62
CA ILE A 329 -7.63 16.89 -9.55
C ILE A 329 -7.58 17.44 -10.96
N LEU A 330 -6.41 17.36 -11.60
CA LEU A 330 -6.19 17.80 -12.98
C LEU A 330 -6.63 16.73 -13.97
N TRP A 331 -6.29 15.48 -13.68
CA TRP A 331 -6.67 14.31 -14.48
C TRP A 331 -6.61 13.02 -13.65
N SER A 332 -7.29 12.00 -14.15
CA SER A 332 -7.16 10.62 -13.69
C SER A 332 -7.09 9.68 -14.88
N CYS A 333 -6.25 8.64 -14.77
CA CYS A 333 -6.10 7.59 -15.78
C CYS A 333 -6.44 6.23 -15.16
N PRO A 334 -7.46 5.52 -15.64
CA PRO A 334 -7.83 4.22 -15.09
C PRO A 334 -6.79 3.15 -15.41
N VAL A 335 -6.60 2.22 -14.48
CA VAL A 335 -5.79 1.02 -14.61
C VAL A 335 -6.65 -0.21 -14.32
N ARG A 336 -6.18 -1.40 -14.69
CA ARG A 336 -7.01 -2.63 -14.64
C ARG A 336 -7.14 -3.24 -13.25
N ASN A 337 -6.17 -2.96 -12.37
CA ASN A 337 -6.13 -3.49 -11.00
C ASN A 337 -5.37 -2.53 -10.09
N SER A 338 -5.19 -2.89 -8.83
CA SER A 338 -4.47 -2.12 -7.82
C SER A 338 -3.05 -1.75 -8.24
N ILE A 339 -2.65 -0.50 -8.04
CA ILE A 339 -1.24 -0.11 -8.00
C ILE A 339 -0.79 -0.23 -6.55
N LYS A 340 -0.03 -1.28 -6.25
CA LYS A 340 0.37 -1.63 -4.87
C LYS A 340 1.80 -1.20 -4.52
N ASN A 341 2.55 -0.63 -5.46
CA ASN A 341 3.95 -0.31 -5.27
C ASN A 341 4.30 1.06 -5.89
N SER A 342 5.57 1.45 -5.80
CA SER A 342 6.05 2.76 -6.24
C SER A 342 5.79 3.00 -7.72
N ILE A 343 5.40 4.23 -8.03
CA ILE A 343 5.36 4.82 -9.36
C ILE A 343 6.61 5.68 -9.57
N ALA A 344 6.92 6.03 -10.81
CA ALA A 344 8.06 6.89 -11.14
C ALA A 344 7.75 7.80 -12.31
N VAL A 345 8.47 8.92 -12.43
CA VAL A 345 8.38 9.86 -13.56
C VAL A 345 9.73 9.98 -14.23
N ASP A 346 9.75 9.96 -15.55
CA ASP A 346 10.86 10.36 -16.39
C ASP A 346 10.36 10.89 -17.73
N SER A 347 11.05 11.87 -18.30
CA SER A 347 10.74 12.42 -19.64
C SER A 347 9.29 12.90 -19.80
N ASP A 348 8.68 13.47 -18.76
CA ASP A 348 7.27 13.90 -18.67
C ASP A 348 6.23 12.77 -18.77
N ILE A 349 6.64 11.55 -18.45
CA ILE A 349 5.79 10.36 -18.43
C ILE A 349 5.81 9.77 -17.02
N VAL A 350 4.64 9.54 -16.44
CA VAL A 350 4.50 8.74 -15.22
C VAL A 350 4.30 7.29 -15.59
N PHE A 351 5.04 6.43 -14.90
CA PHE A 351 4.98 4.99 -15.03
C PHE A 351 4.34 4.38 -13.79
N ALA A 352 3.42 3.45 -14.01
CA ALA A 352 2.76 2.69 -12.95
C ALA A 352 2.63 1.23 -13.40
N GLN A 353 2.72 0.30 -12.47
CA GLN A 353 2.53 -1.13 -12.72
C GLN A 353 1.46 -1.68 -11.79
N ASP A 354 0.43 -2.33 -12.35
CA ASP A 354 -0.64 -2.90 -11.55
C ASP A 354 -0.32 -4.32 -11.06
N ALA A 355 -1.12 -4.81 -10.12
CA ALA A 355 -0.96 -6.13 -9.51
C ALA A 355 -1.14 -7.31 -10.49
N GLN A 356 -1.56 -7.06 -11.71
CA GLN A 356 -1.62 -8.05 -12.80
C GLN A 356 -0.42 -7.97 -13.75
N GLY A 357 0.54 -7.07 -13.51
CA GLY A 357 1.74 -6.89 -14.30
C GLY A 357 1.56 -6.02 -15.55
N PHE A 358 0.48 -5.24 -15.65
CA PHE A 358 0.38 -4.22 -16.70
C PHE A 358 1.19 -3.00 -16.31
N LEU A 359 2.16 -2.66 -17.14
CA LEU A 359 2.96 -1.44 -17.05
C LEU A 359 2.34 -0.37 -17.93
N TYR A 360 2.00 0.76 -17.34
CA TYR A 360 1.40 1.93 -17.99
C TYR A 360 2.40 3.07 -18.09
N ALA A 361 2.40 3.76 -19.21
CA ALA A 361 3.09 5.04 -19.41
C ALA A 361 2.05 6.12 -19.73
N ILE A 362 1.97 7.12 -18.87
CA ILE A 362 0.90 8.14 -18.92
C ILE A 362 1.57 9.51 -18.99
N ASP A 363 1.12 10.33 -19.93
CA ASP A 363 1.59 11.71 -20.10
C ASP A 363 1.23 12.55 -18.85
N THR A 364 2.22 13.16 -18.21
CA THR A 364 2.05 13.89 -16.95
C THR A 364 1.24 15.18 -17.08
N GLU A 365 1.14 15.73 -18.29
CA GLU A 365 0.37 16.96 -18.53
C GLU A 365 -1.10 16.68 -18.76
N THR A 366 -1.41 15.64 -19.53
CA THR A 366 -2.76 15.39 -20.04
C THR A 366 -3.46 14.20 -19.39
N GLY A 367 -2.73 13.31 -18.69
CA GLY A 367 -3.24 12.06 -18.16
C GLY A 367 -3.56 11.01 -19.24
N LYS A 368 -3.15 11.22 -20.49
CA LYS A 368 -3.38 10.26 -21.57
C LYS A 368 -2.40 9.12 -21.52
N LEU A 369 -2.91 7.91 -21.72
CA LEU A 369 -2.08 6.72 -21.90
C LEU A 369 -1.26 6.84 -23.19
N CYS A 370 0.08 6.83 -23.05
CA CYS A 370 1.01 6.85 -24.18
C CYS A 370 1.22 5.44 -24.73
N TRP A 371 1.47 4.49 -23.83
CA TRP A 371 1.62 3.07 -24.16
C TRP A 371 1.37 2.20 -22.91
N GLU A 372 1.08 0.92 -23.14
CA GLU A 372 1.00 -0.10 -22.09
C GLU A 372 1.72 -1.39 -22.50
N LYS A 373 2.19 -2.16 -21.52
CA LYS A 373 2.82 -3.48 -21.72
C LYS A 373 2.33 -4.45 -20.64
N GLN A 374 2.00 -5.67 -21.07
CA GLN A 374 1.80 -6.79 -20.17
C GLN A 374 3.14 -7.45 -19.89
N LEU A 375 3.59 -7.44 -18.67
CA LEU A 375 4.76 -8.19 -18.22
C LEU A 375 4.32 -9.60 -17.77
N PRO A 376 5.15 -10.64 -17.97
CA PRO A 376 4.81 -11.98 -17.51
C PRO A 376 4.82 -12.00 -15.98
N VAL A 377 3.71 -12.36 -15.35
CA VAL A 377 3.57 -12.56 -13.91
C VAL A 377 3.76 -14.03 -13.58
N ASN A 378 4.47 -14.35 -12.51
CA ASN A 378 4.65 -15.70 -12.03
C ASN A 378 3.85 -15.93 -10.74
N GLY A 379 3.55 -17.17 -10.49
CA GLY A 379 3.11 -17.90 -9.32
C GLY A 379 2.53 -17.19 -8.09
N LEU A 380 2.97 -15.99 -7.74
CA LEU A 380 2.41 -15.20 -6.65
C LEU A 380 1.67 -13.99 -7.22
N PRO A 381 0.34 -13.97 -7.19
CA PRO A 381 -0.41 -12.80 -7.60
C PRO A 381 -0.08 -11.59 -6.70
N ALA A 382 -0.14 -10.41 -7.27
CA ALA A 382 0.10 -9.13 -6.61
C ALA A 382 1.53 -8.84 -6.09
N LEU A 383 2.48 -9.77 -6.20
CA LEU A 383 3.89 -9.50 -5.89
C LEU A 383 4.60 -8.95 -7.14
N ILE A 384 4.52 -7.66 -7.28
CA ILE A 384 5.09 -6.88 -8.39
C ILE A 384 6.12 -5.92 -7.81
N ASP A 385 7.34 -5.93 -8.35
CA ASP A 385 8.39 -5.03 -7.90
C ASP A 385 8.01 -3.57 -8.14
N GLY A 386 8.37 -2.68 -7.22
CA GLY A 386 8.28 -1.24 -7.46
C GLY A 386 9.21 -0.84 -8.58
N LEU A 387 8.71 -0.06 -9.52
CA LEU A 387 9.46 0.38 -10.68
C LEU A 387 10.35 1.60 -10.38
N VAL A 388 11.36 1.82 -11.22
CA VAL A 388 12.22 3.00 -11.19
C VAL A 388 12.38 3.54 -12.61
N ALA A 389 12.51 4.85 -12.74
CA ALA A 389 12.74 5.49 -14.03
C ALA A 389 13.88 6.52 -13.95
N GLY A 390 14.62 6.67 -15.04
CA GLY A 390 15.69 7.65 -15.15
C GLY A 390 16.42 7.56 -16.49
N GLU A 391 16.95 8.67 -16.94
CA GLU A 391 17.74 8.79 -18.17
C GLU A 391 17.02 8.28 -19.43
N GLY A 392 15.70 8.48 -19.51
CA GLY A 392 14.86 8.07 -20.63
C GLY A 392 14.49 6.59 -20.65
N VAL A 393 14.68 5.87 -19.54
CA VAL A 393 14.41 4.44 -19.41
C VAL A 393 13.54 4.18 -18.17
N VAL A 394 12.56 3.29 -18.30
CA VAL A 394 11.82 2.72 -17.17
C VAL A 394 12.19 1.26 -17.00
N TYR A 395 12.43 0.87 -15.75
CA TYR A 395 12.77 -0.49 -15.33
C TYR A 395 11.63 -1.06 -14.48
N ALA A 396 11.19 -2.25 -14.82
CA ALA A 396 10.08 -2.92 -14.15
C ALA A 396 10.35 -4.42 -14.00
N GLY A 397 9.92 -4.99 -12.88
CA GLY A 397 10.11 -6.40 -12.54
C GLY A 397 8.81 -7.05 -12.06
N THR A 398 8.73 -8.36 -12.23
CA THR A 398 7.59 -9.18 -11.79
C THR A 398 8.05 -10.46 -11.08
N GLY A 399 9.35 -10.54 -10.73
CA GLY A 399 9.97 -11.77 -10.25
C GLY A 399 10.19 -12.82 -11.34
N LYS A 400 9.39 -12.84 -12.39
CA LYS A 400 9.58 -13.72 -13.55
C LYS A 400 10.50 -13.13 -14.61
N GLY A 401 10.60 -11.82 -14.66
CA GLY A 401 11.47 -11.11 -15.57
C GLY A 401 11.71 -9.69 -15.10
N LEU A 402 12.90 -9.20 -15.37
CA LEU A 402 13.32 -7.82 -15.22
C LEU A 402 13.42 -7.22 -16.62
N CYS A 403 12.81 -6.09 -16.85
CA CYS A 403 12.70 -5.45 -18.17
C CYS A 403 13.10 -3.99 -18.12
N ALA A 404 13.64 -3.48 -19.22
CA ALA A 404 13.83 -2.07 -19.47
C ALA A 404 13.12 -1.65 -20.76
N PHE A 405 12.49 -0.49 -20.70
CA PHE A 405 11.78 0.10 -21.84
C PHE A 405 12.21 1.55 -22.03
N GLU A 406 12.33 1.98 -23.29
CA GLU A 406 12.47 3.39 -23.62
C GLU A 406 11.22 4.14 -23.13
N ALA A 407 11.41 5.17 -22.32
CA ALA A 407 10.35 5.88 -21.63
C ALA A 407 9.24 6.40 -22.56
N ARG A 408 9.61 7.03 -23.69
CA ARG A 408 8.65 7.68 -24.59
C ARG A 408 7.89 6.72 -25.49
N THR A 409 8.53 5.66 -25.96
CA THR A 409 7.98 4.77 -27.01
C THR A 409 7.49 3.43 -26.49
N GLY A 410 7.92 3.03 -25.29
CA GLY A 410 7.69 1.68 -24.78
C GLY A 410 8.44 0.60 -25.55
N LYS A 411 9.47 0.98 -26.36
CA LYS A 411 10.34 0.00 -27.01
C LYS A 411 11.13 -0.75 -25.94
N GLN A 412 11.01 -2.08 -25.92
CA GLN A 412 11.80 -2.92 -25.03
C GLN A 412 13.28 -2.84 -25.43
N LEU A 413 14.11 -2.42 -24.48
CA LEU A 413 15.56 -2.35 -24.65
C LEU A 413 16.20 -3.71 -24.36
N TRP A 414 15.80 -4.32 -23.25
CA TRP A 414 16.22 -5.66 -22.88
C TRP A 414 15.20 -6.31 -21.94
N LYS A 415 15.32 -7.65 -21.80
CA LYS A 415 14.58 -8.48 -20.86
C LYS A 415 15.53 -9.53 -20.31
N ASN A 416 15.54 -9.70 -18.99
CA ASN A 416 16.29 -10.76 -18.32
C ASN A 416 15.32 -11.64 -17.52
N GLU A 417 15.16 -12.90 -17.92
CA GLU A 417 14.32 -13.91 -17.27
C GLU A 417 15.09 -14.75 -16.25
N GLY A 418 16.42 -14.70 -16.28
CA GLY A 418 17.31 -15.47 -15.40
C GLY A 418 17.80 -14.74 -14.16
N TRP A 419 17.21 -13.59 -13.82
CA TRP A 419 17.75 -12.73 -12.77
C TRP A 419 17.37 -13.13 -11.34
N GLY A 420 16.21 -13.74 -11.13
CA GLY A 420 15.65 -13.96 -9.82
C GLY A 420 15.14 -15.37 -9.56
N GLN A 421 14.42 -15.53 -8.48
CA GLN A 421 13.85 -16.78 -7.99
C GLN A 421 12.44 -17.09 -8.53
N GLY A 422 11.95 -16.26 -9.45
CA GLY A 422 10.64 -16.42 -10.05
C GLY A 422 9.49 -15.75 -9.28
N GLU A 423 9.77 -14.96 -8.25
CA GLU A 423 8.79 -14.24 -7.45
C GLU A 423 9.17 -12.77 -7.32
N GLY A 424 8.21 -11.87 -7.53
CA GLY A 424 8.37 -10.43 -7.28
C GLY A 424 8.40 -10.11 -5.78
N THR A 425 8.68 -8.86 -5.47
CA THR A 425 8.67 -8.34 -4.09
C THR A 425 7.88 -7.05 -4.03
N THR A 426 7.67 -6.50 -2.85
CA THR A 426 7.14 -5.14 -2.68
C THR A 426 8.25 -4.08 -2.59
N SER A 427 9.51 -4.51 -2.69
CA SER A 427 10.66 -3.61 -2.80
C SER A 427 10.68 -2.90 -4.15
N THR A 428 11.09 -1.63 -4.16
CA THR A 428 11.30 -0.84 -5.37
C THR A 428 12.71 -1.05 -5.91
N LEU A 429 12.83 -1.17 -7.23
CA LEU A 429 14.11 -1.24 -7.93
C LEU A 429 14.95 0.01 -7.66
N THR A 430 16.25 -0.14 -7.43
CA THR A 430 17.16 0.99 -7.19
C THR A 430 18.12 1.14 -8.36
N LEU A 431 18.22 2.34 -8.95
CA LEU A 431 19.05 2.63 -10.10
C LEU A 431 20.12 3.66 -9.76
N GLY A 432 21.38 3.36 -10.05
CA GLY A 432 22.48 4.31 -9.95
C GLY A 432 23.81 3.71 -10.42
N ASN A 433 24.73 4.55 -10.90
CA ASN A 433 26.06 4.12 -11.33
C ASN A 433 26.04 2.98 -12.38
N ASN A 434 25.09 3.01 -13.33
CA ASN A 434 24.82 1.95 -14.30
C ASN A 434 24.46 0.58 -13.69
N LEU A 435 24.08 0.57 -12.42
CA LEU A 435 23.64 -0.62 -11.68
C LEU A 435 22.14 -0.52 -11.41
N LEU A 436 21.43 -1.61 -11.70
CA LEU A 436 20.03 -1.83 -11.32
C LEU A 436 19.97 -2.91 -10.25
N VAL A 437 19.57 -2.53 -9.04
CA VAL A 437 19.40 -3.46 -7.92
C VAL A 437 17.97 -3.91 -7.84
N ALA A 438 17.78 -5.22 -7.77
CA ALA A 438 16.47 -5.87 -7.65
C ALA A 438 16.49 -6.92 -6.55
N GLY A 439 15.38 -7.12 -5.87
CA GLY A 439 15.23 -8.10 -4.82
C GLY A 439 14.50 -9.36 -5.25
N ALA A 440 14.54 -10.38 -4.39
CA ALA A 440 13.65 -11.52 -4.45
C ALA A 440 13.02 -11.77 -3.07
N GLN A 441 11.83 -12.35 -3.07
CA GLN A 441 11.02 -12.58 -1.87
C GLN A 441 11.77 -13.34 -0.76
N TRP A 442 12.62 -14.28 -1.15
CA TRP A 442 13.30 -15.19 -0.23
C TRP A 442 14.82 -15.11 -0.36
N ASN A 443 15.46 -14.39 0.59
CA ASN A 443 16.90 -14.44 0.83
C ASN A 443 17.80 -14.09 -0.37
N ALA A 444 17.45 -13.10 -1.20
CA ALA A 444 18.31 -12.70 -2.30
C ALA A 444 18.20 -11.23 -2.69
N LEU A 445 19.32 -10.67 -3.13
CA LEU A 445 19.44 -9.37 -3.75
C LEU A 445 20.33 -9.52 -4.99
N TYR A 446 19.99 -8.84 -6.09
CA TYR A 446 20.65 -8.95 -7.37
C TYR A 446 21.09 -7.58 -7.87
N GLY A 447 22.32 -7.48 -8.35
CA GLY A 447 22.81 -6.35 -9.12
C GLY A 447 22.87 -6.71 -10.60
N ASN A 448 22.30 -5.85 -11.44
CA ASN A 448 22.25 -6.05 -12.88
C ASN A 448 22.83 -4.82 -13.58
N ASP A 449 23.49 -5.01 -14.71
CA ASP A 449 23.88 -3.90 -15.59
C ASP A 449 22.63 -3.22 -16.12
N ALA A 450 22.48 -1.93 -15.88
CA ALA A 450 21.26 -1.22 -16.24
C ALA A 450 21.07 -1.09 -17.76
N LYS A 451 22.15 -1.13 -18.55
CA LYS A 451 22.08 -1.00 -20.02
C LYS A 451 21.79 -2.31 -20.73
N THR A 452 22.25 -3.43 -20.17
CA THR A 452 22.12 -4.75 -20.82
C THR A 452 21.16 -5.69 -20.12
N GLY A 453 20.84 -5.43 -18.83
CA GLY A 453 20.06 -6.33 -17.99
C GLY A 453 20.83 -7.56 -17.51
N GLU A 454 22.12 -7.67 -17.82
CA GLU A 454 22.96 -8.79 -17.39
C GLU A 454 23.14 -8.79 -15.87
N LYS A 455 22.96 -9.95 -15.25
CA LYS A 455 23.18 -10.12 -13.82
C LYS A 455 24.68 -10.10 -13.51
N LEU A 456 25.14 -9.06 -12.82
CA LEU A 456 26.54 -8.86 -12.43
C LEU A 456 26.88 -9.64 -11.16
N TRP A 457 25.98 -9.64 -10.18
CA TRP A 457 26.15 -10.34 -8.92
C TRP A 457 24.82 -10.75 -8.30
N ALA A 458 24.86 -11.72 -7.42
CA ALA A 458 23.77 -12.15 -6.57
C ALA A 458 24.29 -12.35 -5.16
N VAL A 459 23.52 -11.87 -4.18
CA VAL A 459 23.83 -12.05 -2.76
C VAL A 459 22.65 -12.76 -2.11
N SER A 460 22.96 -13.88 -1.44
CA SER A 460 22.05 -14.58 -0.58
C SER A 460 22.72 -14.71 0.79
N ASP A 461 22.15 -14.06 1.79
CA ASP A 461 22.64 -14.12 3.16
C ASP A 461 21.46 -14.42 4.10
N ASN A 462 21.75 -15.10 5.20
CA ASN A 462 20.75 -15.41 6.20
C ASN A 462 20.18 -14.11 6.80
N GLY A 463 18.87 -13.89 6.66
CA GLY A 463 18.17 -12.67 7.06
C GLY A 463 18.05 -11.60 5.97
N LEU A 464 18.65 -11.78 4.80
CA LEU A 464 18.46 -10.91 3.65
C LEU A 464 17.20 -11.32 2.88
N ARG A 465 16.05 -10.98 3.43
CA ARG A 465 14.73 -11.16 2.77
C ARG A 465 14.30 -9.83 2.18
N ASN A 466 14.54 -9.60 0.92
CA ASN A 466 14.22 -8.31 0.30
C ASN A 466 12.74 -8.23 -0.08
N ARG A 467 11.86 -8.27 0.93
CA ARG A 467 10.41 -8.24 0.73
C ARG A 467 9.81 -6.85 0.60
N GLY A 468 10.24 -5.93 1.45
CA GLY A 468 9.58 -4.63 1.60
C GLY A 468 10.52 -3.46 1.38
N ALA A 469 11.55 -3.35 2.20
CA ALA A 469 12.48 -2.23 2.15
C ALA A 469 13.24 -2.17 0.83
N SER A 470 13.29 -0.97 0.25
CA SER A 470 14.08 -0.72 -0.96
C SER A 470 15.50 -0.32 -0.58
N PRO A 471 16.54 -0.80 -1.29
CA PRO A 471 17.90 -0.33 -1.03
C PRO A 471 18.06 1.16 -1.33
N ALA A 472 18.77 1.89 -0.46
CA ALA A 472 19.23 3.25 -0.72
C ALA A 472 20.69 3.22 -1.20
N MET A 473 20.99 3.90 -2.31
CA MET A 473 22.35 3.97 -2.85
C MET A 473 22.99 5.32 -2.53
N HIS A 474 24.07 5.29 -1.77
CA HIS A 474 24.89 6.47 -1.47
C HIS A 474 26.36 6.22 -1.86
N GLY A 475 26.83 6.96 -2.85
CA GLY A 475 28.17 6.74 -3.41
C GLY A 475 28.32 5.35 -4.01
N ALA A 476 29.23 4.56 -3.45
CA ALA A 476 29.51 3.17 -3.84
C ALA A 476 28.83 2.12 -2.94
N LEU A 477 27.97 2.55 -2.02
CA LEU A 477 27.36 1.70 -1.01
C LEU A 477 25.85 1.60 -1.17
N LEU A 478 25.31 0.43 -0.82
CA LEU A 478 23.90 0.15 -0.67
C LEU A 478 23.57 -0.03 0.82
N TYR A 479 22.51 0.61 1.27
CA TYR A 479 21.99 0.53 2.63
C TYR A 479 20.62 -0.13 2.60
N LEU A 480 20.41 -1.14 3.43
CA LEU A 480 19.21 -1.96 3.41
C LEU A 480 18.84 -2.42 4.82
N ILE A 481 17.55 -2.47 5.14
CA ILE A 481 17.00 -3.19 6.28
C ILE A 481 16.24 -4.43 5.79
N SER A 482 16.30 -5.50 6.54
CA SER A 482 15.59 -6.73 6.21
C SER A 482 15.46 -7.64 7.42
N ASP A 483 14.28 -8.21 7.63
CA ASP A 483 13.93 -9.12 8.74
C ASP A 483 14.28 -8.50 10.11
N LYS A 484 15.42 -8.85 10.68
CA LYS A 484 15.97 -8.32 11.94
C LYS A 484 17.42 -7.87 11.78
N SER A 485 17.74 -7.27 10.65
CA SER A 485 19.11 -6.86 10.37
C SER A 485 19.18 -5.59 9.54
N PHE A 486 20.20 -4.82 9.77
CA PHE A 486 20.65 -3.73 8.92
C PHE A 486 21.90 -4.17 8.16
N PHE A 487 21.97 -3.80 6.87
CA PHE A 487 23.07 -4.19 5.97
C PHE A 487 23.68 -2.97 5.28
N ILE A 488 25.00 -3.04 5.07
CA ILE A 488 25.74 -2.20 4.11
C ILE A 488 26.45 -3.12 3.15
N LEU A 489 26.23 -2.90 1.84
CA LEU A 489 26.87 -3.67 0.78
C LEU A 489 27.67 -2.75 -0.14
N GLU A 490 28.73 -3.27 -0.74
CA GLU A 490 29.41 -2.63 -1.86
C GLU A 490 28.53 -2.76 -3.11
N ALA A 491 28.15 -1.65 -3.72
CA ALA A 491 27.19 -1.65 -4.83
C ALA A 491 27.72 -2.39 -6.07
N ALA A 492 29.03 -2.26 -6.37
CA ALA A 492 29.64 -2.85 -7.57
C ALA A 492 29.69 -4.38 -7.53
N THR A 493 29.82 -4.99 -6.36
CA THR A 493 30.07 -6.43 -6.21
C THR A 493 29.00 -7.18 -5.44
N GLY A 494 28.11 -6.45 -4.74
CA GLY A 494 27.16 -7.03 -3.79
C GLY A 494 27.79 -7.54 -2.50
N LYS A 495 29.09 -7.33 -2.29
CA LYS A 495 29.77 -7.79 -1.07
C LYS A 495 29.15 -7.15 0.17
N VAL A 496 28.69 -7.98 1.11
CA VAL A 496 28.23 -7.52 2.42
C VAL A 496 29.43 -7.02 3.23
N ILE A 497 29.45 -5.72 3.51
CA ILE A 497 30.48 -5.05 4.32
C ILE A 497 30.05 -5.09 5.79
N VAL A 498 28.79 -4.80 6.06
CA VAL A 498 28.21 -4.79 7.39
C VAL A 498 26.92 -5.60 7.39
N ARG A 499 26.76 -6.42 8.42
CA ARG A 499 25.50 -6.99 8.84
C ARG A 499 25.34 -6.76 10.34
N LYS A 500 24.43 -5.88 10.72
CA LYS A 500 24.12 -5.59 12.13
C LYS A 500 22.79 -6.25 12.50
N PRO A 501 22.78 -7.26 13.41
CA PRO A 501 21.55 -7.77 13.99
C PRO A 501 20.83 -6.70 14.79
N LEU A 502 19.50 -6.68 14.68
CA LEU A 502 18.62 -5.78 15.44
C LEU A 502 17.74 -6.61 16.37
N PRO A 503 17.42 -6.10 17.58
CA PRO A 503 16.60 -6.85 18.55
C PRO A 503 15.09 -6.81 18.23
N TYR A 504 14.70 -6.19 17.11
CA TYR A 504 13.31 -6.00 16.67
C TYR A 504 13.16 -6.27 15.17
N ASN A 505 11.92 -6.46 14.72
CA ASN A 505 11.60 -6.68 13.32
C ASN A 505 11.61 -5.34 12.55
N VAL A 506 12.32 -5.32 11.41
CA VAL A 506 12.38 -4.22 10.43
C VAL A 506 11.91 -4.65 9.04
N ASP A 507 11.05 -5.67 8.97
CA ASP A 507 10.42 -6.14 7.73
C ASP A 507 9.25 -5.20 7.36
N VAL A 508 9.61 -3.98 6.95
CA VAL A 508 8.75 -2.87 6.53
C VAL A 508 9.20 -2.38 5.17
N THR A 509 8.40 -1.53 4.53
CA THR A 509 8.75 -0.95 3.22
C THR A 509 9.64 0.30 3.32
N SER A 510 9.97 0.74 4.52
CA SER A 510 10.82 1.91 4.79
C SER A 510 12.22 1.76 4.21
N THR A 511 12.62 2.67 3.33
CA THR A 511 13.98 2.78 2.80
C THR A 511 14.86 3.54 3.79
N PRO A 512 16.10 3.09 4.09
CA PRO A 512 17.01 3.83 4.96
C PRO A 512 17.32 5.25 4.42
N LEU A 513 17.14 6.24 5.26
CA LEU A 513 17.52 7.62 5.03
C LEU A 513 18.91 7.87 5.63
N LEU A 514 19.83 8.42 4.85
CA LEU A 514 21.12 8.87 5.35
C LEU A 514 21.12 10.39 5.51
N THR A 515 21.48 10.83 6.70
CA THR A 515 21.83 12.23 6.99
C THR A 515 23.35 12.38 7.08
N ASP A 516 23.81 13.52 7.59
CA ASP A 516 25.24 13.76 7.87
C ASP A 516 25.79 12.87 9.00
N LYS A 517 24.96 12.45 9.95
CA LYS A 517 25.39 11.70 11.15
C LYS A 517 24.51 10.51 11.50
N GLU A 518 23.37 10.36 10.87
CA GLU A 518 22.39 9.33 11.21
C GLU A 518 22.04 8.47 9.99
N ILE A 519 21.70 7.20 10.26
CA ILE A 519 20.98 6.31 9.37
C ILE A 519 19.62 6.06 10.00
N ILE A 520 18.55 6.50 9.33
CA ILE A 520 17.21 6.54 9.91
C ILE A 520 16.27 5.64 9.10
N PHE A 521 15.49 4.80 9.76
CA PHE A 521 14.54 3.89 9.12
C PHE A 521 13.35 3.56 10.02
N GLY A 522 12.24 3.18 9.40
CA GLY A 522 11.05 2.67 10.08
C GLY A 522 11.25 1.25 10.57
N SER A 523 10.40 0.85 11.51
CA SER A 523 10.36 -0.52 12.02
C SER A 523 8.93 -1.04 12.12
N ALA A 524 8.79 -2.35 12.24
CA ALA A 524 7.50 -3.00 12.40
C ALA A 524 6.87 -2.76 13.79
N GLN A 525 7.68 -2.45 14.82
CA GLN A 525 7.22 -2.49 16.21
C GLN A 525 7.69 -1.33 17.09
N LYS A 526 8.72 -0.59 16.67
CA LYS A 526 9.43 0.38 17.52
C LYS A 526 9.32 1.83 17.04
N GLY A 527 8.57 2.10 15.98
CA GLY A 527 8.51 3.42 15.38
C GLY A 527 9.74 3.72 14.51
N LEU A 528 10.22 4.96 14.55
CA LEU A 528 11.39 5.42 13.81
C LEU A 528 12.68 5.23 14.62
N ILE A 529 13.70 4.71 13.97
CA ILE A 529 14.98 4.37 14.58
C ILE A 529 16.09 5.14 13.88
N ALA A 530 17.03 5.67 14.64
CA ALA A 530 18.26 6.23 14.13
C ALA A 530 19.48 5.50 14.70
N LEU A 531 20.35 5.08 13.80
CA LEU A 531 21.69 4.64 14.12
C LEU A 531 22.67 5.79 13.88
N ASP A 532 23.71 5.87 14.67
CA ASP A 532 24.86 6.71 14.37
C ASP A 532 25.56 6.18 13.11
N SER A 533 25.87 7.05 12.14
CA SER A 533 26.37 6.62 10.81
C SER A 533 27.79 6.06 10.84
N GLU A 534 28.59 6.37 11.87
CA GLU A 534 29.99 5.89 12.01
C GLU A 534 30.07 4.64 12.87
N THR A 535 29.42 4.66 14.05
CA THR A 535 29.49 3.54 15.01
C THR A 535 28.45 2.47 14.77
N LEU A 536 27.36 2.82 14.06
CA LEU A 536 26.16 2.01 13.83
C LEU A 536 25.40 1.67 15.12
N GLU A 537 25.71 2.30 16.25
CA GLU A 537 24.96 2.14 17.48
C GLU A 537 23.64 2.91 17.43
N GLU A 538 22.62 2.39 18.10
CA GLU A 538 21.32 3.07 18.20
C GLU A 538 21.49 4.39 18.96
N LYS A 539 21.20 5.50 18.27
CA LYS A 539 21.32 6.86 18.80
C LYS A 539 20.03 7.27 19.50
N TRP A 540 18.91 7.01 18.86
CA TRP A 540 17.58 7.24 19.41
C TRP A 540 16.52 6.38 18.71
N THR A 541 15.41 6.20 19.43
CA THR A 541 14.16 5.62 18.90
C THR A 541 13.03 6.59 19.19
N CYS A 542 12.26 6.95 18.18
CA CYS A 542 11.04 7.76 18.33
C CYS A 542 9.82 6.82 18.26
N PRO A 543 9.16 6.53 19.38
CA PRO A 543 7.95 5.75 19.38
C PRO A 543 6.80 6.55 18.75
N VAL A 544 5.97 5.87 17.95
CA VAL A 544 4.71 6.39 17.41
C VAL A 544 3.54 5.66 18.06
N GLY A 545 2.30 6.03 17.72
CA GLY A 545 1.12 5.31 18.20
C GLY A 545 1.01 3.89 17.61
N ASP A 546 0.13 3.09 18.19
CA ASP A 546 -0.17 1.76 17.65
C ASP A 546 -0.78 1.87 16.26
N ALA A 547 -0.35 0.99 15.35
CA ALA A 547 -0.85 0.93 14.00
C ALA A 547 -2.37 0.70 13.98
N LEU A 548 -3.10 1.48 13.19
CA LEU A 548 -4.54 1.33 13.01
C LEU A 548 -4.88 0.00 12.33
N VAL A 549 -4.03 -0.44 11.39
CA VAL A 549 -4.08 -1.76 10.76
C VAL A 549 -2.66 -2.32 10.62
N TYR A 550 -2.54 -3.64 10.58
CA TYR A 550 -1.23 -4.32 10.59
C TYR A 550 -0.88 -4.78 9.18
N THR A 551 0.29 -4.41 8.70
CA THR A 551 0.80 -4.68 7.36
C THR A 551 2.04 -5.55 7.37
N CYS A 552 2.84 -5.49 8.43
CA CYS A 552 4.11 -6.18 8.49
C CYS A 552 3.94 -7.70 8.59
N PRO A 553 4.61 -8.49 7.73
CA PRO A 553 4.62 -9.92 7.83
C PRO A 553 5.11 -10.39 9.21
N TYR A 554 4.41 -11.34 9.81
CA TYR A 554 4.75 -11.97 11.10
C TYR A 554 4.78 -11.03 12.32
N SER A 555 4.45 -9.75 12.19
CA SER A 555 4.28 -8.82 13.30
C SER A 555 2.83 -8.77 13.77
N ARG A 556 2.63 -8.78 15.09
CA ARG A 556 1.33 -8.79 15.76
C ARG A 556 1.18 -7.60 16.68
N GLN A 557 -0.04 -7.38 17.11
CA GLN A 557 -0.42 -6.31 18.04
C GLN A 557 0.25 -6.42 19.42
N PRO A 558 0.45 -5.31 20.14
CA PRO A 558 0.45 -3.93 19.60
C PRO A 558 1.73 -3.64 18.80
N SER A 559 1.69 -2.75 17.84
CA SER A 559 2.83 -2.47 16.96
C SER A 559 2.90 -0.99 16.55
N ALA A 560 3.94 -0.30 16.96
CA ALA A 560 4.27 1.05 16.50
C ALA A 560 4.96 0.97 15.13
N THR A 561 4.16 0.83 14.05
CA THR A 561 4.65 0.52 12.71
C THR A 561 4.89 1.77 11.89
N ILE A 562 6.04 1.83 11.22
CA ILE A 562 6.36 2.80 10.17
C ILE A 562 6.77 2.05 8.90
N GLU A 563 5.88 2.01 7.92
CA GLU A 563 6.14 1.48 6.57
C GLU A 563 6.84 2.52 5.69
N THR A 564 6.60 3.79 5.92
CA THR A 564 7.02 4.89 5.07
C THR A 564 8.51 5.17 5.18
N SER A 565 9.12 5.61 4.08
CA SER A 565 10.48 6.15 4.10
C SER A 565 10.46 7.59 4.60
N ALA A 566 11.38 7.91 5.50
CA ALA A 566 11.54 9.25 6.04
C ALA A 566 12.27 10.18 5.05
N VAL A 567 12.04 11.49 5.20
CA VAL A 567 12.80 12.56 4.51
C VAL A 567 13.27 13.58 5.53
N TRP A 568 14.24 14.40 5.21
CA TRP A 568 14.74 15.43 6.11
C TRP A 568 14.92 16.78 5.45
N ALA A 569 14.71 17.83 6.25
CA ALA A 569 14.95 19.21 5.87
C ALA A 569 15.52 19.98 7.06
N GLY A 570 16.75 20.47 6.94
CA GLY A 570 17.49 21.06 8.06
C GLY A 570 17.69 20.07 9.20
N ASP A 571 17.17 20.39 10.39
CA ASP A 571 17.31 19.54 11.58
C ASP A 571 16.08 18.66 11.86
N ILE A 572 15.14 18.61 10.93
CA ILE A 572 13.87 17.90 11.13
C ILE A 572 13.76 16.75 10.12
N VAL A 573 13.43 15.57 10.65
CA VAL A 573 13.03 14.38 9.90
C VAL A 573 11.51 14.32 9.85
N TYR A 574 10.94 14.14 8.66
CA TYR A 574 9.50 13.98 8.46
C TYR A 574 9.19 12.54 8.06
N VAL A 575 8.17 11.98 8.69
CA VAL A 575 7.72 10.61 8.44
C VAL A 575 6.22 10.49 8.67
N ALA A 576 5.57 9.60 7.97
CA ALA A 576 4.18 9.25 8.18
C ALA A 576 4.09 7.84 8.79
N ALA A 577 3.12 7.58 9.66
CA ALA A 577 3.05 6.33 10.39
C ALA A 577 1.71 5.60 10.21
N SER A 578 1.72 4.29 10.48
CA SER A 578 0.52 3.46 10.39
C SER A 578 -0.53 3.77 11.48
N ASP A 579 -0.21 4.61 12.46
CA ASP A 579 -1.16 5.18 13.43
C ASP A 579 -2.01 6.35 12.89
N GLY A 580 -1.81 6.71 11.62
CA GLY A 580 -2.51 7.81 10.97
C GLY A 580 -1.99 9.19 11.33
N THR A 581 -0.72 9.32 11.69
CA THR A 581 -0.09 10.60 12.07
C THR A 581 1.16 10.88 11.25
N VAL A 582 1.30 12.11 10.79
CA VAL A 582 2.54 12.65 10.21
C VAL A 582 3.36 13.28 11.34
N TYR A 583 4.64 12.96 11.39
CA TYR A 583 5.57 13.45 12.43
C TYR A 583 6.68 14.29 11.83
N GLY A 584 7.04 15.38 12.52
CA GLY A 584 8.29 16.10 12.39
C GLY A 584 9.12 15.86 13.65
N ILE A 585 10.30 15.27 13.47
CA ILE A 585 11.15 14.73 14.54
C ILE A 585 12.52 15.41 14.45
N ASN A 586 13.03 15.91 15.57
CA ASN A 586 14.39 16.44 15.61
C ASN A 586 15.39 15.31 15.34
N LYS A 587 16.27 15.48 14.34
CA LYS A 587 17.19 14.43 13.89
C LYS A 587 18.27 14.07 14.92
N GLU A 588 18.62 14.98 15.83
CA GLU A 588 19.69 14.77 16.80
C GLU A 588 19.26 13.93 18.01
N ASP A 589 18.03 14.18 18.52
CA ASP A 589 17.57 13.57 19.77
C ASP A 589 16.27 12.75 19.65
N GLY A 590 15.68 12.65 18.45
CA GLY A 590 14.49 11.86 18.19
C GLY A 590 13.19 12.43 18.78
N LYS A 591 13.19 13.69 19.29
CA LYS A 591 11.98 14.28 19.86
C LYS A 591 11.02 14.77 18.80
N VAL A 592 9.74 14.49 19.00
CA VAL A 592 8.66 15.03 18.17
C VAL A 592 8.54 16.53 18.39
N VAL A 593 8.72 17.34 17.35
CA VAL A 593 8.61 18.80 17.37
C VAL A 593 7.38 19.31 16.63
N TRP A 594 6.80 18.49 15.79
CA TRP A 594 5.55 18.75 15.06
C TRP A 594 4.83 17.45 14.74
N LYS A 595 3.51 17.48 14.71
CA LYS A 595 2.69 16.35 14.25
C LYS A 595 1.33 16.79 13.73
N HIS A 596 0.75 15.98 12.83
CA HIS A 596 -0.62 16.14 12.34
C HIS A 596 -1.30 14.78 12.22
N ALA A 597 -2.43 14.61 12.90
CA ALA A 597 -3.20 13.37 12.85
C ALA A 597 -4.22 13.43 11.73
N THR A 598 -4.28 12.40 10.90
CA THR A 598 -5.29 12.22 9.86
C THR A 598 -6.34 11.17 10.24
N GLY A 599 -5.94 10.17 11.06
CA GLY A 599 -6.83 9.10 11.53
C GLY A 599 -7.09 7.99 10.52
N ALA A 600 -6.39 7.97 9.39
CA ALA A 600 -6.27 6.83 8.50
C ALA A 600 -4.79 6.44 8.39
N PRO A 601 -4.43 5.15 8.33
CA PRO A 601 -3.05 4.72 8.30
C PRO A 601 -2.34 5.25 7.05
N MET A 602 -1.02 5.45 7.13
CA MET A 602 -0.19 5.92 6.03
C MET A 602 0.87 4.88 5.70
N PHE A 603 0.97 4.52 4.44
CA PHE A 603 1.90 3.51 3.92
C PHE A 603 2.79 4.05 2.80
N GLY A 604 2.30 5.03 2.03
CA GLY A 604 3.09 5.76 1.03
C GLY A 604 4.08 6.72 1.70
N SER A 605 5.33 6.73 1.22
CA SER A 605 6.41 7.57 1.76
C SER A 605 6.14 9.05 1.52
N VAL A 606 6.77 9.88 2.32
CA VAL A 606 6.64 11.34 2.28
C VAL A 606 7.40 11.91 1.07
N ALA A 607 6.82 12.90 0.40
CA ALA A 607 7.49 13.68 -0.65
C ALA A 607 7.75 15.11 -0.19
N LEU A 608 8.90 15.67 -0.60
CA LEU A 608 9.35 16.97 -0.16
C LEU A 608 9.95 17.78 -1.32
N SER A 609 9.43 18.98 -1.56
CA SER A 609 9.99 19.89 -2.57
C SER A 609 9.78 21.34 -2.15
N GLY A 610 10.86 22.12 -2.13
CA GLY A 610 10.83 23.49 -1.69
C GLY A 610 10.35 23.65 -0.25
N ASN A 611 9.20 24.33 -0.03
CA ASN A 611 8.56 24.42 1.28
C ASN A 611 7.39 23.42 1.46
N ALA A 612 7.14 22.55 0.48
CA ALA A 612 5.98 21.68 0.44
C ALA A 612 6.31 20.25 0.90
N LEU A 613 5.60 19.79 1.92
CA LEU A 613 5.59 18.41 2.41
C LEU A 613 4.28 17.76 1.97
N VAL A 614 4.35 16.68 1.19
CA VAL A 614 3.18 15.96 0.67
C VAL A 614 3.12 14.57 1.27
N VAL A 615 1.94 14.20 1.75
CA VAL A 615 1.63 12.85 2.23
C VAL A 615 0.26 12.40 1.73
N SER A 616 0.04 11.09 1.72
CA SER A 616 -1.26 10.50 1.44
C SER A 616 -1.65 9.51 2.53
N ASP A 617 -2.94 9.41 2.83
CA ASP A 617 -3.46 8.41 3.75
C ASP A 617 -4.26 7.31 3.03
N PHE A 618 -4.47 6.21 3.71
CA PHE A 618 -5.22 5.06 3.19
C PHE A 618 -6.68 5.39 2.88
N GLY A 619 -7.25 6.41 3.52
CA GLY A 619 -8.59 6.92 3.23
C GLY A 619 -8.73 7.64 1.88
N GLY A 620 -7.64 7.75 1.12
CA GLY A 620 -7.64 8.40 -0.20
C GLY A 620 -7.42 9.91 -0.16
N ASN A 621 -7.11 10.47 0.99
CA ASN A 621 -6.79 11.89 1.09
C ASN A 621 -5.31 12.12 0.78
N VAL A 622 -5.04 13.17 0.02
CA VAL A 622 -3.73 13.76 -0.20
C VAL A 622 -3.66 15.07 0.56
N TYR A 623 -2.60 15.27 1.31
CA TYR A 623 -2.36 16.46 2.14
C TYR A 623 -1.09 17.15 1.70
N LEU A 624 -1.13 18.47 1.61
CA LEU A 624 0.05 19.28 1.44
C LEU A 624 0.20 20.25 2.61
N PHE A 625 1.34 20.16 3.27
CA PHE A 625 1.73 21.04 4.35
C PHE A 625 2.86 21.97 3.89
N CYS A 626 2.79 23.23 4.28
CA CYS A 626 3.87 24.20 4.09
C CYS A 626 3.72 25.36 5.09
N LYS A 627 4.62 26.36 5.04
CA LYS A 627 4.54 27.57 5.84
C LYS A 627 4.80 28.82 4.99
#